data_f79ac1195c2a4cb4d566c3119e6cbeb3
#
_entry.id   f79ac1195c2a4cb4d566c3119e6cbeb3
#
_cell.length_a   1.000
_cell.length_b   1.000
_cell.length_c   1.000
_cell.angle_alpha   90.00
_cell.angle_beta   90.00
_cell.angle_gamma   90.00
#
_symmetry.space_group_name_H-M   'P 1'
#
loop_
_entity.id
_entity.type
_entity.pdbx_description
1 polymer ?
#
loop_
_entity_poly.entity_id
_entity_poly.type
_entity_poly.pdbx_seq_one_letter_code
_entity_poly.pdbx_strand_id
1 'polypeptide(L)'
;MRILRLGSARVSRAGFGVSPKRSFRKFTIARTRSGPNPIRDAMTPTLQLFLIISTALFSIGLLAALSRRHAIFILIGIELMLAAANLNFIAFWRFGPPPQPPTGVLVAIFSIAIAAAEAAVGLALVIAIYRHYRTTNVDKFDSLKG
;
A
#
# COMPACT_ATOMS: atom_id res chain seq x y z
N MET A 1 -3.55 71.66 -33.97
CA MET A 1 -4.61 72.72 -33.84
C MET A 1 -5.90 72.05 -33.42
N ARG A 2 -6.51 72.52 -32.31
CA ARG A 2 -7.73 72.15 -31.56
C ARG A 2 -7.43 71.34 -30.28
N ILE A 3 -7.18 72.00 -29.17
CA ILE A 3 -8.04 72.71 -28.20
C ILE A 3 -8.95 71.75 -27.39
N LEU A 4 -8.48 71.67 -26.12
CA LEU A 4 -9.15 71.46 -24.84
C LEU A 4 -10.69 71.37 -24.81
N ARG A 5 -11.19 70.45 -23.99
CA ARG A 5 -12.26 70.76 -23.02
C ARG A 5 -12.07 69.96 -21.72
N LEU A 6 -11.79 70.70 -20.70
CA LEU A 6 -11.95 70.34 -19.30
C LEU A 6 -13.43 70.22 -18.99
N GLY A 7 -13.87 69.08 -18.48
CA GLY A 7 -15.19 68.84 -17.93
C GLY A 7 -15.08 68.62 -16.43
N SER A 8 -15.60 69.52 -15.64
CA SER A 8 -15.55 69.67 -14.22
C SER A 8 -16.10 68.47 -13.46
N ALA A 9 -15.30 68.01 -12.49
CA ALA A 9 -15.70 67.05 -11.51
C ALA A 9 -16.77 67.62 -10.56
N ARG A 10 -17.91 66.96 -10.51
CA ARG A 10 -18.91 67.19 -9.47
C ARG A 10 -18.67 66.20 -8.33
N VAL A 11 -18.07 66.68 -7.26
CA VAL A 11 -17.95 65.96 -6.03
C VAL A 11 -19.32 65.85 -5.38
N SER A 12 -19.91 64.69 -5.38
CA SER A 12 -21.10 64.38 -4.61
C SER A 12 -20.67 63.77 -3.28
N ARG A 13 -20.76 64.51 -2.21
CA ARG A 13 -20.73 64.03 -0.85
C ARG A 13 -22.01 63.22 -0.60
N ALA A 14 -21.90 61.93 -0.50
CA ALA A 14 -22.97 61.10 0.01
C ALA A 14 -22.50 60.34 1.25
N GLY A 15 -23.12 60.69 2.32
CA GLY A 15 -23.48 60.09 3.56
C GLY A 15 -22.75 58.86 4.04
N PHE A 16 -22.04 59.06 5.11
CA PHE A 16 -21.48 58.04 6.00
C PHE A 16 -22.64 57.40 6.78
N GLY A 17 -23.22 56.36 6.26
CA GLY A 17 -24.23 55.54 6.92
C GLY A 17 -23.58 54.22 7.37
N VAL A 18 -22.92 54.23 8.51
CA VAL A 18 -22.45 53.02 9.15
C VAL A 18 -23.63 52.29 9.77
N SER A 19 -24.07 51.24 9.14
CA SER A 19 -25.01 50.30 9.73
C SER A 19 -24.26 48.96 9.99
N PRO A 20 -23.93 48.61 11.24
CA PRO A 20 -23.34 47.34 11.55
C PRO A 20 -24.45 46.31 11.76
N LYS A 21 -25.12 45.87 10.70
CA LYS A 21 -25.86 44.60 10.76
C LYS A 21 -24.85 43.46 10.65
N ARG A 22 -24.20 43.13 11.77
CA ARG A 22 -23.58 41.82 11.94
C ARG A 22 -24.67 40.75 11.79
N SER A 23 -24.89 40.31 10.55
CA SER A 23 -25.57 39.09 10.29
C SER A 23 -24.65 37.99 10.85
N PHE A 24 -24.94 37.56 12.07
CA PHE A 24 -24.46 36.30 12.59
C PHE A 24 -25.03 35.21 11.67
N ARG A 25 -24.30 34.89 10.60
CA ARG A 25 -24.55 33.65 9.90
C ARG A 25 -24.39 32.55 10.94
N LYS A 26 -25.51 32.04 11.42
CA LYS A 26 -25.55 30.78 12.11
C LYS A 26 -24.81 29.81 11.21
N PHE A 27 -23.58 29.49 11.62
CA PHE A 27 -22.81 28.42 11.02
C PHE A 27 -23.57 27.14 11.40
N THR A 28 -24.65 26.88 10.70
CA THR A 28 -25.31 25.59 10.72
C THR A 28 -24.23 24.65 10.14
N ILE A 29 -23.56 23.94 11.05
CA ILE A 29 -22.79 22.76 10.67
C ILE A 29 -23.79 21.89 9.92
N ALA A 30 -23.80 22.06 8.60
CA ALA A 30 -24.46 21.14 7.71
C ALA A 30 -23.83 19.80 8.07
N ARG A 31 -24.62 19.01 8.82
CA ARG A 31 -24.31 17.61 9.09
C ARG A 31 -24.05 17.03 7.71
N THR A 32 -22.79 16.95 7.35
CA THR A 32 -22.36 16.37 6.09
C THR A 32 -22.98 14.99 6.11
N ARG A 33 -24.09 14.83 5.37
CA ARG A 33 -24.53 13.49 5.01
C ARG A 33 -23.27 12.84 4.50
N SER A 34 -22.75 11.89 5.24
CA SER A 34 -21.67 11.05 4.79
C SER A 34 -22.16 10.43 3.50
N GLY A 35 -21.82 11.07 2.39
CA GLY A 35 -21.98 10.49 1.07
C GLY A 35 -21.29 9.12 1.10
N PRO A 36 -21.55 8.27 0.11
CA PRO A 36 -20.91 6.97 0.02
C PRO A 36 -19.42 7.18 0.30
N ASN A 37 -18.93 6.55 1.38
CA ASN A 37 -17.54 6.71 1.79
C ASN A 37 -16.73 5.87 0.79
N PRO A 38 -16.01 6.48 -0.16
CA PRO A 38 -15.36 5.74 -1.23
C PRO A 38 -14.38 4.70 -0.71
N ILE A 39 -13.88 4.88 0.52
CA ILE A 39 -13.01 3.91 1.18
C ILE A 39 -13.80 2.71 1.71
N ARG A 40 -15.04 2.92 2.13
CA ARG A 40 -15.90 1.87 2.68
C ARG A 40 -16.57 1.04 1.58
N ASP A 41 -16.91 1.71 0.47
CA ASP A 41 -17.53 1.08 -0.69
C ASP A 41 -16.48 0.41 -1.61
N ALA A 42 -15.21 0.81 -1.51
CA ALA A 42 -14.09 0.18 -2.21
C ALA A 42 -13.63 -1.14 -1.57
N MET A 43 -14.04 -1.45 -0.34
CA MET A 43 -13.86 -2.80 0.21
C MET A 43 -14.93 -3.74 -0.38
N THR A 44 -14.81 -3.95 -1.67
CA THR A 44 -15.63 -4.95 -2.35
C THR A 44 -15.42 -6.32 -1.68
N PRO A 45 -16.44 -7.18 -1.61
CA PRO A 45 -16.29 -8.53 -1.05
C PRO A 45 -15.13 -9.29 -1.69
N THR A 46 -14.78 -8.94 -2.91
CA THR A 46 -13.64 -9.48 -3.65
C THR A 46 -12.30 -9.09 -3.01
N LEU A 47 -12.08 -7.82 -2.63
CA LEU A 47 -10.86 -7.40 -1.94
C LEU A 47 -10.69 -8.12 -0.60
N GLN A 48 -11.78 -8.24 0.17
CA GLN A 48 -11.76 -8.97 1.45
C GLN A 48 -11.35 -10.44 1.26
N LEU A 49 -11.84 -11.08 0.20
CA LEU A 49 -11.47 -12.45 -0.13
C LEU A 49 -9.97 -12.58 -0.42
N PHE A 50 -9.39 -11.66 -1.22
CA PHE A 50 -7.95 -11.65 -1.47
C PHE A 50 -7.13 -11.45 -0.18
N LEU A 51 -7.57 -10.58 0.72
CA LEU A 51 -6.89 -10.36 2.00
C LEU A 51 -6.96 -11.59 2.92
N ILE A 52 -8.09 -12.30 2.95
CA ILE A 52 -8.25 -13.53 3.72
C ILE A 52 -7.32 -14.62 3.16
N ILE A 53 -7.30 -14.82 1.84
CA ILE A 53 -6.41 -15.79 1.20
C ILE A 53 -4.95 -15.46 1.47
N SER A 54 -4.56 -14.20 1.33
CA SER A 54 -3.20 -13.73 1.59
C SER A 54 -2.80 -13.96 3.06
N THR A 55 -3.68 -13.65 4.00
CA THR A 55 -3.44 -13.88 5.42
C THR A 55 -3.29 -15.37 5.74
N ALA A 56 -4.13 -16.22 5.15
CA ALA A 56 -4.02 -17.67 5.31
C ALA A 56 -2.70 -18.20 4.74
N LEU A 57 -2.33 -17.75 3.54
CA LEU A 57 -1.09 -18.14 2.87
C LEU A 57 0.15 -17.71 3.68
N PHE A 58 0.13 -16.47 4.19
CA PHE A 58 1.20 -15.96 5.06
C PHE A 58 1.32 -16.77 6.36
N SER A 59 0.20 -17.09 7.00
CA SER A 59 0.18 -17.87 8.24
C SER A 59 0.70 -19.29 8.04
N ILE A 60 0.34 -19.93 6.93
CA ILE A 60 0.85 -21.27 6.57
C ILE A 60 2.35 -21.21 6.30
N GLY A 61 2.83 -20.19 5.56
CA GLY A 61 4.25 -19.97 5.29
C GLY A 61 5.06 -19.76 6.57
N LEU A 62 4.55 -18.92 7.46
CA LEU A 62 5.17 -18.66 8.77
C LEU A 62 5.22 -19.92 9.62
N LEU A 63 4.13 -20.68 9.68
CA LEU A 63 4.09 -21.94 10.40
C LEU A 63 5.09 -22.94 9.83
N ALA A 64 5.19 -23.07 8.50
CA ALA A 64 6.14 -23.94 7.84
C ALA A 64 7.60 -23.54 8.15
N ALA A 65 7.90 -22.24 8.13
CA ALA A 65 9.24 -21.73 8.41
C ALA A 65 9.67 -21.96 9.88
N LEU A 66 8.75 -21.75 10.84
CA LEU A 66 9.06 -21.85 12.27
C LEU A 66 8.94 -23.28 12.81
N SER A 67 8.08 -24.13 12.24
CA SER A 67 7.83 -25.49 12.79
C SER A 67 8.79 -26.54 12.25
N ARG A 68 9.52 -26.26 11.19
CA ARG A 68 10.34 -27.25 10.53
C ARG A 68 11.83 -26.95 10.70
N ARG A 69 12.59 -28.02 10.97
CA ARG A 69 14.05 -27.98 11.11
C ARG A 69 14.80 -28.30 9.82
N HIS A 70 14.06 -28.56 8.74
CA HIS A 70 14.64 -28.83 7.44
C HIS A 70 14.73 -27.54 6.61
N ALA A 71 15.93 -27.21 6.13
CA ALA A 71 16.20 -26.00 5.38
C ALA A 71 15.26 -25.81 4.16
N ILE A 72 14.89 -26.90 3.49
CA ILE A 72 13.95 -26.83 2.34
C ILE A 72 12.57 -26.34 2.77
N PHE A 73 12.03 -26.81 3.90
CA PHE A 73 10.71 -26.36 4.38
C PHE A 73 10.74 -24.93 4.87
N ILE A 74 11.86 -24.46 5.43
CA ILE A 74 12.05 -23.05 5.79
C ILE A 74 12.04 -22.19 4.53
N LEU A 75 12.75 -22.59 3.48
CA LEU A 75 12.78 -21.88 2.21
C LEU A 75 11.38 -21.80 1.59
N ILE A 76 10.64 -22.92 1.52
CA ILE A 76 9.25 -22.93 1.01
C ILE A 76 8.35 -22.03 1.87
N GLY A 77 8.54 -21.99 3.18
CA GLY A 77 7.77 -21.13 4.08
C GLY A 77 7.97 -19.63 3.76
N ILE A 78 9.23 -19.22 3.55
CA ILE A 78 9.56 -17.84 3.15
C ILE A 78 8.96 -17.49 1.79
N GLU A 79 9.04 -18.39 0.81
CA GLU A 79 8.43 -18.20 -0.51
C GLU A 79 6.90 -18.00 -0.43
N LEU A 80 6.21 -18.78 0.41
CA LEU A 80 4.77 -18.60 0.64
C LEU A 80 4.44 -17.26 1.27
N MET A 81 5.28 -16.76 2.19
CA MET A 81 5.11 -15.44 2.79
C MET A 81 5.31 -14.32 1.76
N LEU A 82 6.30 -14.44 0.87
CA LEU A 82 6.53 -13.49 -0.21
C LEU A 82 5.38 -13.52 -1.22
N ALA A 83 4.87 -14.71 -1.59
CA ALA A 83 3.71 -14.85 -2.47
C ALA A 83 2.46 -14.19 -1.86
N ALA A 84 2.24 -14.31 -0.56
CA ALA A 84 1.16 -13.64 0.16
C ALA A 84 1.29 -12.10 0.10
N ALA A 85 2.50 -11.56 0.28
CA ALA A 85 2.76 -10.13 0.15
C ALA A 85 2.48 -9.63 -1.28
N ASN A 86 2.91 -10.38 -2.30
CA ASN A 86 2.65 -10.05 -3.70
C ASN A 86 1.17 -10.03 -4.03
N LEU A 87 0.39 -10.97 -3.49
CA LEU A 87 -1.05 -10.99 -3.64
C LEU A 87 -1.70 -9.71 -3.09
N ASN A 88 -1.21 -9.21 -1.95
CA ASN A 88 -1.69 -7.95 -1.36
C ASN A 88 -1.33 -6.75 -2.24
N PHE A 89 -0.12 -6.66 -2.80
CA PHE A 89 0.26 -5.58 -3.71
C PHE A 89 -0.67 -5.49 -4.91
N ILE A 90 -0.98 -6.62 -5.54
CA ILE A 90 -1.88 -6.68 -6.69
C ILE A 90 -3.31 -6.36 -6.27
N ALA A 91 -3.78 -6.87 -5.13
CA ALA A 91 -5.12 -6.62 -4.63
C ALA A 91 -5.34 -5.13 -4.34
N PHE A 92 -4.44 -4.48 -3.62
CA PHE A 92 -4.53 -3.05 -3.33
C PHE A 92 -4.40 -2.20 -4.59
N TRP A 93 -3.54 -2.59 -5.54
CA TRP A 93 -3.45 -1.91 -6.81
C TRP A 93 -4.75 -2.04 -7.60
N ARG A 94 -5.33 -3.23 -7.68
CA ARG A 94 -6.53 -3.50 -8.50
C ARG A 94 -7.79 -2.84 -7.95
N PHE A 95 -7.93 -2.79 -6.61
CA PHE A 95 -9.13 -2.31 -5.93
C PHE A 95 -8.96 -0.93 -5.27
N GLY A 96 -7.82 -0.28 -5.44
CA GLY A 96 -7.60 1.07 -4.95
C GLY A 96 -8.34 2.13 -5.78
N PRO A 97 -8.42 3.38 -5.28
CA PRO A 97 -9.11 4.47 -5.97
C PRO A 97 -8.38 4.84 -7.28
N PRO A 98 -9.11 5.06 -8.39
CA PRO A 98 -8.52 5.50 -9.66
C PRO A 98 -8.06 6.97 -9.59
N PRO A 99 -7.06 7.40 -10.42
CA PRO A 99 -6.30 6.60 -11.39
C PRO A 99 -5.18 5.80 -10.71
N GLN A 100 -5.04 4.51 -11.05
CA GLN A 100 -3.99 3.67 -10.53
C GLN A 100 -2.79 3.66 -11.50
N PRO A 101 -1.62 4.17 -11.11
CA PRO A 101 -0.41 4.00 -11.90
C PRO A 101 -0.02 2.50 -11.94
N PRO A 102 0.69 2.03 -12.97
CA PRO A 102 1.05 0.62 -13.12
C PRO A 102 2.09 0.12 -12.08
N THR A 103 2.41 0.95 -11.09
CA THR A 103 3.44 0.69 -10.08
C THR A 103 3.17 -0.58 -9.28
N GLY A 104 1.90 -0.87 -8.93
CA GLY A 104 1.57 -2.08 -8.16
C GLY A 104 1.89 -3.37 -8.90
N VAL A 105 1.62 -3.42 -10.21
CA VAL A 105 1.96 -4.57 -11.06
C VAL A 105 3.47 -4.67 -11.25
N LEU A 106 4.16 -3.54 -11.46
CA LEU A 106 5.62 -3.52 -11.61
C LEU A 106 6.31 -4.01 -10.33
N VAL A 107 5.86 -3.57 -9.16
CA VAL A 107 6.38 -4.03 -7.87
C VAL A 107 6.16 -5.54 -7.71
N ALA A 108 4.99 -6.05 -8.06
CA ALA A 108 4.70 -7.49 -7.97
C ALA A 108 5.59 -8.31 -8.92
N ILE A 109 5.76 -7.90 -10.17
CA ILE A 109 6.64 -8.59 -11.12
C ILE A 109 8.10 -8.58 -10.63
N PHE A 110 8.57 -7.42 -10.15
CA PHE A 110 9.92 -7.31 -9.61
C PHE A 110 10.12 -8.18 -8.37
N SER A 111 9.15 -8.22 -7.47
CA SER A 111 9.17 -9.07 -6.28
C SER A 111 9.17 -10.56 -6.64
N ILE A 112 8.41 -10.99 -7.65
CA ILE A 112 8.43 -12.38 -8.14
C ILE A 112 9.81 -12.74 -8.70
N ALA A 113 10.44 -11.82 -9.43
CA ALA A 113 11.79 -12.04 -9.96
C ALA A 113 12.83 -12.20 -8.84
N ILE A 114 12.73 -11.38 -7.76
CA ILE A 114 13.60 -11.50 -6.59
C ILE A 114 13.33 -12.83 -5.86
N ALA A 115 12.10 -13.21 -5.65
CA ALA A 115 11.72 -14.46 -5.02
C ALA A 115 12.30 -15.67 -5.79
N ALA A 116 12.20 -15.68 -7.12
CA ALA A 116 12.81 -16.71 -7.94
C ALA A 116 14.33 -16.79 -7.79
N ALA A 117 15.01 -15.63 -7.71
CA ALA A 117 16.45 -15.57 -7.49
C ALA A 117 16.83 -16.08 -6.08
N GLU A 118 16.05 -15.70 -5.06
CA GLU A 118 16.22 -16.15 -3.67
C GLU A 118 16.06 -17.67 -3.56
N ALA A 119 14.99 -18.23 -4.17
CA ALA A 119 14.76 -19.66 -4.21
C ALA A 119 15.92 -20.42 -4.88
N ALA A 120 16.42 -19.91 -6.01
CA ALA A 120 17.54 -20.52 -6.72
C ALA A 120 18.82 -20.55 -5.87
N VAL A 121 19.18 -19.43 -5.24
CA VAL A 121 20.34 -19.34 -4.35
C VAL A 121 20.14 -20.19 -3.10
N GLY A 122 18.97 -20.12 -2.46
CA GLY A 122 18.63 -20.90 -1.27
C GLY A 122 18.71 -22.40 -1.54
N LEU A 123 18.18 -22.86 -2.67
CA LEU A 123 18.26 -24.28 -3.06
C LEU A 123 19.71 -24.70 -3.36
N ALA A 124 20.51 -23.86 -4.01
CA ALA A 124 21.92 -24.12 -4.26
C ALA A 124 22.69 -24.27 -2.95
N LEU A 125 22.43 -23.42 -1.94
CA LEU A 125 23.01 -23.52 -0.60
C LEU A 125 22.60 -24.81 0.10
N VAL A 126 21.31 -25.17 0.05
CA VAL A 126 20.82 -26.42 0.65
C VAL A 126 21.51 -27.65 0.03
N ILE A 127 21.68 -27.66 -1.30
CA ILE A 127 22.38 -28.74 -2.00
C ILE A 127 23.87 -28.77 -1.59
N ALA A 128 24.55 -27.62 -1.50
CA ALA A 128 25.93 -27.53 -1.08
C ALA A 128 26.12 -28.07 0.34
N ILE A 129 25.26 -27.68 1.26
CA ILE A 129 25.24 -28.15 2.65
C ILE A 129 25.01 -29.66 2.71
N TYR A 130 24.00 -30.16 1.95
CA TYR A 130 23.71 -31.57 1.91
C TYR A 130 24.89 -32.41 1.37
N ARG A 131 25.60 -31.91 0.38
CA ARG A 131 26.81 -32.61 -0.14
C ARG A 131 27.91 -32.70 0.90
N HIS A 132 28.01 -31.70 1.78
CA HIS A 132 29.03 -31.67 2.79
C HIS A 132 28.64 -32.44 4.05
N TYR A 133 27.46 -32.20 4.59
CA TYR A 133 26.99 -32.76 5.87
C TYR A 133 26.08 -33.99 5.76
N ARG A 134 25.64 -34.33 4.54
CA ARG A 134 24.68 -35.43 4.27
C ARG A 134 23.34 -35.28 5.03
N THR A 135 22.99 -34.05 5.43
CA THR A 135 21.73 -33.74 6.10
C THR A 135 21.23 -32.36 5.68
N THR A 136 19.91 -32.16 5.71
CA THR A 136 19.24 -30.87 5.50
C THR A 136 18.70 -30.30 6.81
N ASN A 137 18.95 -30.96 7.94
CA ASN A 137 18.50 -30.53 9.26
C ASN A 137 19.41 -29.45 9.78
N VAL A 138 18.88 -28.23 10.01
CA VAL A 138 19.64 -27.06 10.45
C VAL A 138 20.27 -27.22 11.86
N ASP A 139 19.64 -28.02 12.72
CA ASP A 139 20.16 -28.27 14.07
C ASP A 139 21.44 -29.11 14.08
N LYS A 140 21.78 -29.79 12.99
CA LYS A 140 22.97 -30.63 12.86
C LYS A 140 24.19 -29.89 12.31
N PHE A 141 24.06 -28.59 12.04
CA PHE A 141 25.15 -27.75 11.55
C PHE A 141 26.04 -27.19 12.68
N ASP A 142 25.76 -27.57 13.94
CA ASP A 142 26.49 -27.11 15.12
C ASP A 142 27.92 -27.70 15.22
N SER A 143 28.27 -28.68 14.37
CA SER A 143 29.60 -29.28 14.30
C SER A 143 30.68 -28.41 13.63
N LEU A 144 30.39 -27.14 13.32
CA LEU A 144 31.36 -26.14 12.88
C LEU A 144 32.26 -25.63 14.00
N LYS A 145 32.05 -26.09 15.24
CA LYS A 145 32.89 -25.86 16.39
C LYS A 145 33.84 -27.05 16.53
N GLY A 146 34.85 -27.09 15.66
CA GLY A 146 36.02 -27.92 15.82
C GLY A 146 37.10 -27.15 16.52
#